data_f510d13be81b0617daa3a76ed3d97291
#
_entry.id   f510d13be81b0617daa3a76ed3d97291
#
_cell.length_a   1.000
_cell.length_b   1.000
_cell.length_c   1.000
_cell.angle_alpha   90.00
_cell.angle_beta   90.00
_cell.angle_gamma   90.00
#
_symmetry.space_group_name_H-M   'P 1'
#
loop_
_entity.id
_entity.type
_entity.pdbx_description
1 polymer ?
#
loop_
_entity_poly.entity_id
_entity_poly.type
_entity_poly.pdbx_seq_one_letter_code
_entity_poly.pdbx_strand_id
1 'polypeptide(L)'
;MTENDKPFKKYFLLLVLSSYLLYMLSTAVKMVYSAEIVEIAPYYGVDKSSVSLGLTIYYAAYAITQLFISVLMKKFDMRKFIVGSSIFSALSFGGIFFMSDLWQIWIILGLNGMLQAGIWGGTMYFFGRYLPDEMLSRSSAIMSTAYAVGNAMSFGSSALFVKILDWKYTFLFIAILFLLSAFLFGAVVKKLEKTVPPKEQVAAITETITEKTISKKKLTLCIIYYCTLGFVVSCAYFAVSNWFPNLLKEVYNLPSSYSILLSLLIPVGMLFGPFLANGVADKTRKPALEGVIFMGVTSVIFFVCTFVYAVNIVLISALTLISMLLVRGYCNLIYSYVPLKARGAMESGKFSLLINSFASVSSAIMPYLSGLVLDHSGWEVYYYLCTGLCLLSLAILVFGMIAKTDDVLY
;
A
#
# COMPACT_ATOMS: atom_id res chain seq x y z
N MET A 1 -25.93 -12.53 -10.65
CA MET A 1 -25.42 -13.14 -11.91
C MET A 1 -26.62 -13.53 -12.73
N THR A 2 -26.85 -12.88 -13.85
CA THR A 2 -27.97 -13.19 -14.74
C THR A 2 -27.75 -14.52 -15.43
N GLU A 3 -28.81 -15.11 -16.03
CA GLU A 3 -28.69 -16.37 -16.79
C GLU A 3 -27.70 -16.24 -17.96
N ASN A 4 -27.60 -15.05 -18.56
CA ASN A 4 -26.69 -14.75 -19.65
C ASN A 4 -25.21 -14.73 -19.20
N ASP A 5 -24.92 -14.58 -17.91
CA ASP A 5 -23.54 -14.55 -17.39
C ASP A 5 -22.99 -15.95 -17.06
N LYS A 6 -23.87 -16.94 -16.88
CA LYS A 6 -23.47 -18.31 -16.48
C LYS A 6 -22.40 -18.92 -17.39
N PRO A 7 -22.47 -18.82 -18.74
CA PRO A 7 -21.47 -19.39 -19.64
C PRO A 7 -20.08 -18.74 -19.45
N PHE A 8 -20.02 -17.49 -18.99
CA PHE A 8 -18.78 -16.71 -18.87
C PHE A 8 -18.13 -16.78 -17.48
N LYS A 9 -18.76 -17.42 -16.48
CA LYS A 9 -18.28 -17.51 -15.09
C LYS A 9 -16.83 -17.95 -14.97
N LYS A 10 -16.40 -18.91 -15.80
CA LYS A 10 -14.99 -19.37 -15.84
C LYS A 10 -14.04 -18.24 -16.21
N TYR A 11 -14.40 -17.42 -17.19
CA TYR A 11 -13.55 -16.30 -17.65
C TYR A 11 -13.49 -15.19 -16.62
N PHE A 12 -14.58 -14.92 -15.91
CA PHE A 12 -14.61 -13.96 -14.80
C PHE A 12 -13.68 -14.39 -13.66
N LEU A 13 -13.76 -15.67 -13.26
CA LEU A 13 -12.87 -16.22 -12.23
C LEU A 13 -11.40 -16.15 -12.67
N LEU A 14 -11.07 -16.51 -13.91
CA LEU A 14 -9.72 -16.43 -14.45
C LEU A 14 -9.21 -14.98 -14.47
N LEU A 15 -10.06 -14.01 -14.84
CA LEU A 15 -9.71 -12.59 -14.78
C LEU A 15 -9.36 -12.18 -13.34
N VAL A 16 -10.19 -12.52 -12.37
CA VAL A 16 -9.95 -12.16 -10.96
C VAL A 16 -8.67 -12.81 -10.44
N LEU A 17 -8.47 -14.11 -10.69
CA LEU A 17 -7.29 -14.84 -10.23
C LEU A 17 -5.99 -14.32 -10.88
N SER A 18 -5.98 -14.11 -12.20
CA SER A 18 -4.80 -13.60 -12.90
C SER A 18 -4.48 -12.15 -12.50
N SER A 19 -5.49 -11.31 -12.29
CA SER A 19 -5.32 -9.95 -11.78
C SER A 19 -4.78 -9.96 -10.34
N TYR A 20 -5.29 -10.86 -9.51
CA TYR A 20 -4.81 -11.04 -8.14
C TYR A 20 -3.33 -11.40 -8.10
N LEU A 21 -2.92 -12.42 -8.86
CA LEU A 21 -1.53 -12.85 -8.95
C LEU A 21 -0.62 -11.73 -9.47
N LEU A 22 -1.04 -11.04 -10.52
CA LEU A 22 -0.28 -9.93 -11.10
C LEU A 22 -0.08 -8.81 -10.08
N TYR A 23 -1.15 -8.39 -9.40
CA TYR A 23 -1.07 -7.28 -8.43
C TYR A 23 -0.33 -7.69 -7.14
N MET A 24 -0.53 -8.91 -6.66
CA MET A 24 0.20 -9.49 -5.54
C MET A 24 1.72 -9.46 -5.79
N LEU A 25 2.14 -9.94 -6.96
CA LEU A 25 3.56 -9.97 -7.33
C LEU A 25 4.11 -8.56 -7.64
N SER A 26 3.32 -7.66 -8.23
CA SER A 26 3.67 -6.25 -8.33
C SER A 26 3.92 -5.63 -6.95
N THR A 27 3.12 -6.00 -5.95
CA THR A 27 3.33 -5.54 -4.56
C THR A 27 4.58 -6.16 -3.95
N ALA A 28 4.85 -7.45 -4.22
CA ALA A 28 6.08 -8.09 -3.77
C ALA A 28 7.32 -7.37 -4.33
N VAL A 29 7.34 -7.01 -5.63
CA VAL A 29 8.41 -6.20 -6.24
C VAL A 29 8.64 -4.89 -5.48
N LYS A 30 7.58 -4.20 -5.05
CA LYS A 30 7.69 -2.96 -4.27
C LYS A 30 8.37 -3.17 -2.91
N MET A 31 8.11 -4.31 -2.27
CA MET A 31 8.46 -4.53 -0.87
C MET A 31 9.76 -5.29 -0.66
N VAL A 32 10.27 -5.99 -1.69
CA VAL A 32 11.55 -6.73 -1.58
C VAL A 32 12.68 -5.79 -1.18
N TYR A 33 12.80 -4.63 -1.80
CA TYR A 33 13.87 -3.69 -1.45
C TYR A 33 13.77 -3.23 0.02
N SER A 34 12.56 -2.97 0.50
CA SER A 34 12.34 -2.64 1.92
C SER A 34 12.71 -3.78 2.86
N ALA A 35 12.40 -5.02 2.50
CA ALA A 35 12.78 -6.19 3.28
C ALA A 35 14.30 -6.43 3.30
N GLU A 36 14.97 -6.12 2.20
CA GLU A 36 16.41 -6.33 2.01
C GLU A 36 17.30 -5.14 2.45
N ILE A 37 16.73 -4.01 2.90
CA ILE A 37 17.52 -2.87 3.41
C ILE A 37 18.53 -3.34 4.47
N VAL A 38 18.13 -4.29 5.30
CA VAL A 38 18.94 -4.90 6.37
C VAL A 38 20.22 -5.59 5.86
N GLU A 39 20.24 -6.02 4.60
CA GLU A 39 21.39 -6.62 3.93
C GLU A 39 22.08 -5.65 2.97
N ILE A 40 21.32 -4.82 2.26
CA ILE A 40 21.84 -3.87 1.27
C ILE A 40 22.73 -2.80 1.92
N ALA A 41 22.30 -2.22 3.06
CA ALA A 41 23.05 -1.19 3.74
C ALA A 41 24.47 -1.63 4.15
N PRO A 42 24.67 -2.75 4.87
CA PRO A 42 26.00 -3.23 5.19
C PRO A 42 26.78 -3.76 3.99
N TYR A 43 26.12 -4.31 2.96
CA TYR A 43 26.78 -4.80 1.74
C TYR A 43 27.50 -3.68 0.98
N TYR A 44 26.86 -2.50 0.88
CA TYR A 44 27.45 -1.32 0.22
C TYR A 44 28.18 -0.38 1.20
N GLY A 45 28.16 -0.66 2.50
CA GLY A 45 28.80 0.19 3.51
C GLY A 45 28.20 1.59 3.59
N VAL A 46 26.88 1.72 3.43
CA VAL A 46 26.17 3.01 3.40
C VAL A 46 25.22 3.15 4.59
N ASP A 47 24.91 4.42 4.92
CA ASP A 47 23.98 4.76 5.97
C ASP A 47 22.53 4.36 5.62
N LYS A 48 21.69 4.26 6.63
CA LYS A 48 20.26 3.91 6.49
C LYS A 48 19.50 4.93 5.62
N SER A 49 19.80 6.20 5.78
CA SER A 49 19.25 7.27 4.94
C SER A 49 19.62 7.07 3.47
N SER A 50 20.88 6.77 3.18
CA SER A 50 21.36 6.55 1.81
C SER A 50 20.68 5.35 1.15
N VAL A 51 20.62 4.21 1.83
CA VAL A 51 19.96 3.03 1.25
C VAL A 51 18.47 3.27 1.03
N SER A 52 17.79 4.02 1.90
CA SER A 52 16.36 4.30 1.78
C SER A 52 15.99 5.27 0.67
N LEU A 53 16.96 6.01 0.09
CA LEU A 53 16.75 6.82 -1.11
C LEU A 53 16.16 6.01 -2.27
N GLY A 54 16.48 4.72 -2.38
CA GLY A 54 15.89 3.84 -3.38
C GLY A 54 14.36 3.76 -3.26
N LEU A 55 13.82 3.68 -2.05
CA LEU A 55 12.37 3.73 -1.81
C LEU A 55 11.78 5.09 -2.16
N THR A 56 12.45 6.17 -1.79
CA THR A 56 12.04 7.54 -2.13
C THR A 56 11.93 7.71 -3.65
N ILE A 57 12.95 7.30 -4.39
CA ILE A 57 12.98 7.38 -5.86
C ILE A 57 11.85 6.53 -6.46
N TYR A 58 11.65 5.29 -5.97
CA TYR A 58 10.58 4.41 -6.43
C TYR A 58 9.20 5.06 -6.25
N TYR A 59 8.87 5.49 -5.03
CA TYR A 59 7.53 6.00 -4.72
C TYR A 59 7.28 7.38 -5.32
N ALA A 60 8.29 8.24 -5.45
CA ALA A 60 8.18 9.52 -6.16
C ALA A 60 7.88 9.29 -7.65
N ALA A 61 8.64 8.41 -8.32
CA ALA A 61 8.41 8.06 -9.71
C ALA A 61 7.02 7.41 -9.91
N TYR A 62 6.60 6.53 -9.00
CA TYR A 62 5.28 5.91 -8.99
C TYR A 62 4.17 6.96 -8.89
N ALA A 63 4.24 7.87 -7.91
CA ALA A 63 3.21 8.88 -7.68
C ALA A 63 3.07 9.84 -8.88
N ILE A 64 4.18 10.33 -9.42
CA ILE A 64 4.19 11.22 -10.58
C ILE A 64 3.57 10.50 -11.79
N THR A 65 4.01 9.29 -12.08
CA THR A 65 3.52 8.53 -13.23
C THR A 65 2.05 8.16 -13.09
N GLN A 66 1.58 7.85 -11.87
CA GLN A 66 0.17 7.55 -11.60
C GLN A 66 -0.75 8.71 -11.96
N LEU A 67 -0.34 9.95 -11.71
CA LEU A 67 -1.09 11.14 -12.10
C LEU A 67 -1.21 11.23 -13.63
N PHE A 68 -0.11 11.02 -14.37
CA PHE A 68 -0.13 11.02 -15.84
C PHE A 68 -1.01 9.91 -16.41
N ILE A 69 -0.90 8.70 -15.88
CA ILE A 69 -1.71 7.56 -16.35
C ILE A 69 -3.19 7.81 -16.11
N SER A 70 -3.59 8.38 -14.97
CA SER A 70 -5.00 8.66 -14.66
C SER A 70 -5.68 9.55 -15.70
N VAL A 71 -4.94 10.48 -16.30
CA VAL A 71 -5.42 11.37 -17.37
C VAL A 71 -5.40 10.69 -18.73
N LEU A 72 -4.37 9.89 -19.00
CA LEU A 72 -4.10 9.31 -20.33
C LEU A 72 -4.69 7.91 -20.53
N MET A 73 -5.26 7.29 -19.50
CA MET A 73 -5.71 5.90 -19.49
C MET A 73 -6.66 5.56 -20.66
N LYS A 74 -7.53 6.52 -21.05
CA LYS A 74 -8.48 6.35 -22.16
C LYS A 74 -7.81 6.26 -23.55
N LYS A 75 -6.53 6.66 -23.67
CA LYS A 75 -5.78 6.70 -24.94
C LYS A 75 -4.97 5.43 -25.18
N PHE A 76 -4.82 4.56 -24.19
CA PHE A 76 -3.99 3.38 -24.26
C PHE A 76 -4.82 2.09 -24.49
N ASP A 77 -4.25 1.14 -25.23
CA ASP A 77 -4.67 -0.25 -25.16
C ASP A 77 -4.23 -0.80 -23.80
N MET A 78 -5.19 -0.85 -22.85
CA MET A 78 -4.90 -1.17 -21.46
C MET A 78 -4.27 -2.55 -21.27
N ARG A 79 -4.63 -3.54 -22.12
CA ARG A 79 -3.99 -4.85 -22.05
C ARG A 79 -2.51 -4.77 -22.41
N LYS A 80 -2.19 -4.16 -23.56
CA LYS A 80 -0.79 -4.02 -24.02
C LYS A 80 0.01 -3.18 -23.03
N PHE A 81 -0.60 -2.13 -22.49
CA PHE A 81 0.03 -1.27 -21.50
C PHE A 81 0.39 -2.04 -20.22
N ILE A 82 -0.57 -2.75 -19.59
CA ILE A 82 -0.32 -3.48 -18.33
C ILE A 82 0.68 -4.62 -18.58
N VAL A 83 0.50 -5.42 -19.62
CA VAL A 83 1.39 -6.55 -19.91
C VAL A 83 2.79 -6.06 -20.23
N GLY A 84 2.91 -5.07 -21.11
CA GLY A 84 4.20 -4.50 -21.49
C GLY A 84 4.94 -3.90 -20.31
N SER A 85 4.28 -3.03 -19.54
CA SER A 85 4.89 -2.41 -18.35
C SER A 85 5.28 -3.45 -17.29
N SER A 86 4.47 -4.50 -17.08
CA SER A 86 4.80 -5.58 -16.15
C SER A 86 6.00 -6.41 -16.62
N ILE A 87 6.10 -6.72 -17.90
CA ILE A 87 7.25 -7.45 -18.48
C ILE A 87 8.53 -6.62 -18.31
N PHE A 88 8.51 -5.35 -18.71
CA PHE A 88 9.68 -4.47 -18.54
C PHE A 88 10.06 -4.26 -17.07
N SER A 89 9.06 -4.13 -16.19
CA SER A 89 9.28 -4.06 -14.75
C SER A 89 9.94 -5.34 -14.22
N ALA A 90 9.45 -6.51 -14.60
CA ALA A 90 10.04 -7.78 -14.18
C ALA A 90 11.49 -7.94 -14.67
N LEU A 91 11.75 -7.65 -15.93
CA LEU A 91 13.10 -7.77 -16.51
C LEU A 91 14.08 -6.79 -15.86
N SER A 92 13.70 -5.51 -15.69
CA SER A 92 14.55 -4.52 -15.04
C SER A 92 14.77 -4.86 -13.57
N PHE A 93 13.75 -5.32 -12.85
CA PHE A 93 13.86 -5.70 -11.44
C PHE A 93 14.76 -6.93 -11.24
N GLY A 94 14.64 -7.94 -12.10
CA GLY A 94 15.57 -9.08 -12.12
C GLY A 94 17.00 -8.67 -12.45
N GLY A 95 17.19 -7.58 -13.20
CA GLY A 95 18.48 -6.99 -13.50
C GLY A 95 19.26 -6.53 -12.26
N ILE A 96 18.59 -6.25 -11.13
CA ILE A 96 19.25 -5.89 -9.87
C ILE A 96 20.25 -6.99 -9.43
N PHE A 97 19.98 -8.23 -9.75
CA PHE A 97 20.88 -9.34 -9.47
C PHE A 97 22.32 -9.14 -9.99
N PHE A 98 22.46 -8.46 -11.13
CA PHE A 98 23.74 -8.21 -11.80
C PHE A 98 24.39 -6.87 -11.42
N MET A 99 23.72 -6.05 -10.60
CA MET A 99 24.21 -4.72 -10.25
C MET A 99 25.30 -4.80 -9.16
N SER A 100 26.35 -4.05 -9.36
CA SER A 100 27.46 -3.92 -8.43
C SER A 100 27.40 -2.65 -7.58
N ASP A 101 26.75 -1.60 -8.07
CA ASP A 101 26.68 -0.30 -7.41
C ASP A 101 25.26 0.07 -6.99
N LEU A 102 25.13 0.71 -5.86
CA LEU A 102 23.84 1.10 -5.28
C LEU A 102 23.04 2.08 -6.18
N TRP A 103 23.73 3.02 -6.84
CA TRP A 103 23.07 3.97 -7.74
C TRP A 103 22.39 3.30 -8.95
N GLN A 104 22.93 2.17 -9.43
CA GLN A 104 22.30 1.38 -10.49
C GLN A 104 20.97 0.80 -10.03
N ILE A 105 20.91 0.31 -8.79
CA ILE A 105 19.67 -0.17 -8.15
C ILE A 105 18.66 0.97 -8.05
N TRP A 106 19.07 2.19 -7.67
CA TRP A 106 18.16 3.34 -7.58
C TRP A 106 17.53 3.69 -8.93
N ILE A 107 18.29 3.63 -10.02
CA ILE A 107 17.76 3.86 -11.37
C ILE A 107 16.71 2.78 -11.71
N ILE A 108 17.00 1.52 -11.43
CA ILE A 108 16.06 0.41 -11.65
C ILE A 108 14.80 0.59 -10.81
N LEU A 109 14.92 0.99 -9.54
CA LEU A 109 13.78 1.25 -8.67
C LEU A 109 12.92 2.41 -9.20
N GLY A 110 13.52 3.50 -9.64
CA GLY A 110 12.80 4.61 -10.27
C GLY A 110 12.02 4.17 -11.52
N LEU A 111 12.68 3.41 -12.40
CA LEU A 111 12.04 2.83 -13.57
C LEU A 111 10.87 1.90 -13.19
N ASN A 112 11.05 1.05 -12.18
CA ASN A 112 10.00 0.18 -11.68
C ASN A 112 8.83 0.97 -11.09
N GLY A 113 9.09 2.08 -10.37
CA GLY A 113 8.04 2.98 -9.90
C GLY A 113 7.15 3.46 -11.04
N MET A 114 7.76 3.91 -12.13
CA MET A 114 7.03 4.34 -13.34
C MET A 114 6.22 3.19 -13.96
N LEU A 115 6.85 2.04 -14.18
CA LEU A 115 6.24 0.91 -14.88
C LEU A 115 5.06 0.29 -14.12
N GLN A 116 5.07 0.33 -12.80
CA GLN A 116 4.04 -0.28 -11.97
C GLN A 116 2.87 0.64 -11.63
N ALA A 117 2.97 1.94 -11.90
CA ALA A 117 1.98 2.95 -11.51
C ALA A 117 0.56 2.70 -12.06
N GLY A 118 0.44 2.01 -13.20
CA GLY A 118 -0.84 1.74 -13.85
C GLY A 118 -1.47 0.36 -13.56
N ILE A 119 -0.78 -0.55 -12.87
CA ILE A 119 -1.23 -1.94 -12.73
C ILE A 119 -2.55 -2.04 -11.96
N TRP A 120 -2.67 -1.38 -10.80
CA TRP A 120 -3.90 -1.38 -10.02
C TRP A 120 -5.08 -0.79 -10.81
N GLY A 121 -4.91 0.42 -11.35
CA GLY A 121 -5.95 1.09 -12.12
C GLY A 121 -6.37 0.30 -13.36
N GLY A 122 -5.41 -0.32 -14.04
CA GLY A 122 -5.67 -1.15 -15.19
C GLY A 122 -6.38 -2.46 -14.88
N THR A 123 -6.09 -3.13 -13.77
CA THR A 123 -6.84 -4.31 -13.34
C THR A 123 -8.28 -3.94 -12.98
N MET A 124 -8.50 -2.82 -12.27
CA MET A 124 -9.83 -2.30 -11.97
C MET A 124 -10.61 -1.90 -13.23
N TYR A 125 -9.94 -1.37 -14.26
CA TYR A 125 -10.55 -1.10 -15.56
C TYR A 125 -11.15 -2.37 -16.18
N PHE A 126 -10.42 -3.51 -16.18
CA PHE A 126 -10.94 -4.77 -16.70
C PHE A 126 -12.09 -5.33 -15.86
N PHE A 127 -12.04 -5.16 -14.54
CA PHE A 127 -13.14 -5.55 -13.65
C PHE A 127 -14.42 -4.75 -13.98
N GLY A 128 -14.33 -3.44 -14.08
CA GLY A 128 -15.47 -2.59 -14.43
C GLY A 128 -16.04 -2.90 -15.81
N ARG A 129 -15.20 -3.31 -16.76
CA ARG A 129 -15.59 -3.55 -18.14
C ARG A 129 -16.23 -4.94 -18.38
N TYR A 130 -15.87 -5.95 -17.60
CA TYR A 130 -16.26 -7.34 -17.87
C TYR A 130 -17.01 -8.02 -16.73
N LEU A 131 -16.74 -7.70 -15.46
CA LEU A 131 -17.37 -8.41 -14.34
C LEU A 131 -18.81 -7.95 -14.12
N PRO A 132 -19.75 -8.88 -13.84
CA PRO A 132 -21.08 -8.54 -13.35
C PRO A 132 -21.02 -7.72 -12.06
N ASP A 133 -22.00 -6.81 -11.83
CA ASP A 133 -21.99 -5.89 -10.69
C ASP A 133 -21.96 -6.62 -9.34
N GLU A 134 -22.64 -7.76 -9.25
CA GLU A 134 -22.63 -8.62 -8.07
C GLU A 134 -21.22 -9.17 -7.74
N MET A 135 -20.41 -9.43 -8.77
CA MET A 135 -19.04 -9.94 -8.60
C MET A 135 -18.04 -8.81 -8.36
N LEU A 136 -18.32 -7.60 -8.85
CA LEU A 136 -17.39 -6.48 -8.80
C LEU A 136 -16.96 -6.13 -7.38
N SER A 137 -17.94 -6.00 -6.46
CA SER A 137 -17.65 -5.68 -5.04
C SER A 137 -16.81 -6.76 -4.37
N ARG A 138 -17.17 -8.03 -4.54
CA ARG A 138 -16.43 -9.17 -3.96
C ARG A 138 -15.03 -9.28 -4.54
N SER A 139 -14.88 -9.11 -5.86
CA SER A 139 -13.58 -9.19 -6.53
C SER A 139 -12.67 -8.05 -6.10
N SER A 140 -13.19 -6.84 -5.93
CA SER A 140 -12.41 -5.69 -5.42
C SER A 140 -11.97 -5.91 -3.98
N ALA A 141 -12.81 -6.52 -3.13
CA ALA A 141 -12.45 -6.87 -1.76
C ALA A 141 -11.34 -7.94 -1.73
N ILE A 142 -11.42 -8.97 -2.58
CA ILE A 142 -10.35 -9.96 -2.72
C ILE A 142 -9.06 -9.30 -3.19
N MET A 143 -9.12 -8.42 -4.19
CA MET A 143 -7.93 -7.71 -4.72
C MET A 143 -7.23 -6.87 -3.65
N SER A 144 -7.95 -6.29 -2.69
CA SER A 144 -7.32 -5.51 -1.62
C SER A 144 -6.44 -6.35 -0.69
N THR A 145 -6.73 -7.66 -0.55
CA THR A 145 -5.87 -8.57 0.23
C THR A 145 -4.55 -8.90 -0.47
N ALA A 146 -4.50 -8.78 -1.81
CA ALA A 146 -3.30 -9.06 -2.59
C ALA A 146 -2.09 -8.19 -2.17
N TYR A 147 -2.35 -6.98 -1.67
CA TYR A 147 -1.30 -6.10 -1.15
C TYR A 147 -0.62 -6.69 0.10
N ALA A 148 -1.39 -7.21 1.06
CA ALA A 148 -0.84 -7.84 2.26
C ALA A 148 -0.13 -9.16 1.95
N VAL A 149 -0.71 -9.98 1.06
CA VAL A 149 -0.11 -11.26 0.65
C VAL A 149 1.17 -11.04 -0.15
N GLY A 150 1.23 -10.05 -1.04
CA GLY A 150 2.46 -9.67 -1.74
C GLY A 150 3.56 -9.17 -0.80
N ASN A 151 3.21 -8.41 0.23
CA ASN A 151 4.13 -8.05 1.30
C ASN A 151 4.67 -9.28 2.05
N ALA A 152 3.79 -10.18 2.48
CA ALA A 152 4.18 -11.41 3.15
C ALA A 152 5.10 -12.27 2.27
N MET A 153 4.81 -12.34 0.97
CA MET A 153 5.64 -13.06 0.00
C MET A 153 7.03 -12.43 -0.12
N SER A 154 7.16 -11.10 -0.15
CA SER A 154 8.46 -10.45 -0.21
C SER A 154 9.29 -10.74 1.04
N PHE A 155 8.75 -10.52 2.24
CA PHE A 155 9.46 -10.81 3.49
C PHE A 155 9.79 -12.31 3.63
N GLY A 156 8.86 -13.21 3.30
CA GLY A 156 9.08 -14.65 3.36
C GLY A 156 10.18 -15.14 2.40
N SER A 157 10.14 -14.68 1.14
CA SER A 157 11.19 -15.03 0.16
C SER A 157 12.53 -14.39 0.52
N SER A 158 12.57 -13.13 0.99
CA SER A 158 13.78 -12.48 1.47
C SER A 158 14.41 -13.26 2.64
N ALA A 159 13.62 -13.60 3.65
CA ALA A 159 14.12 -14.40 4.79
C ALA A 159 14.70 -15.73 4.35
N LEU A 160 14.07 -16.40 3.37
CA LEU A 160 14.54 -17.67 2.83
C LEU A 160 15.87 -17.52 2.08
N PHE A 161 15.93 -16.60 1.11
CA PHE A 161 17.12 -16.46 0.26
C PHE A 161 18.31 -15.87 1.01
N VAL A 162 18.12 -14.94 1.92
CA VAL A 162 19.18 -14.45 2.82
C VAL A 162 19.75 -15.58 3.68
N LYS A 163 18.93 -16.58 4.04
CA LYS A 163 19.39 -17.72 4.84
C LYS A 163 20.21 -18.74 4.05
N ILE A 164 19.77 -19.06 2.80
CA ILE A 164 20.30 -20.22 2.05
C ILE A 164 21.26 -19.83 0.92
N LEU A 165 21.19 -18.59 0.42
CA LEU A 165 21.98 -18.11 -0.71
C LEU A 165 22.49 -16.68 -0.44
N ASP A 166 21.87 -15.67 -1.10
CA ASP A 166 22.22 -14.25 -1.03
C ASP A 166 20.97 -13.43 -1.28
N TRP A 167 20.89 -12.22 -0.72
CA TRP A 167 19.77 -11.31 -0.85
C TRP A 167 19.40 -10.99 -2.31
N LYS A 168 20.36 -10.98 -3.23
CA LYS A 168 20.14 -10.72 -4.66
C LYS A 168 19.22 -11.74 -5.33
N TYR A 169 19.22 -12.99 -4.85
CA TYR A 169 18.34 -14.03 -5.41
C TYR A 169 16.86 -13.77 -5.14
N THR A 170 16.52 -13.01 -4.10
CA THR A 170 15.13 -12.60 -3.85
C THR A 170 14.59 -11.77 -5.01
N PHE A 171 15.39 -10.84 -5.53
CA PHE A 171 15.01 -9.98 -6.65
C PHE A 171 14.77 -10.81 -7.93
N LEU A 172 15.67 -11.74 -8.22
CA LEU A 172 15.55 -12.61 -9.38
C LEU A 172 14.32 -13.54 -9.28
N PHE A 173 14.09 -14.14 -8.12
CA PHE A 173 12.95 -15.04 -7.88
C PHE A 173 11.61 -14.30 -8.06
N ILE A 174 11.43 -13.16 -7.42
CA ILE A 174 10.21 -12.37 -7.54
C ILE A 174 10.03 -11.85 -8.98
N ALA A 175 11.12 -11.46 -9.65
CA ALA A 175 11.07 -11.03 -11.06
C ALA A 175 10.55 -12.14 -11.99
N ILE A 176 11.02 -13.37 -11.82
CA ILE A 176 10.57 -14.52 -12.62
C ILE A 176 9.08 -14.78 -12.41
N LEU A 177 8.62 -14.81 -11.15
CA LEU A 177 7.21 -15.02 -10.85
C LEU A 177 6.34 -13.88 -11.39
N PHE A 178 6.80 -12.62 -11.28
CA PHE A 178 6.09 -11.47 -11.79
C PHE A 178 6.00 -11.51 -13.32
N LEU A 179 7.08 -11.89 -14.01
CA LEU A 179 7.10 -12.10 -15.46
C LEU A 179 6.08 -13.15 -15.89
N LEU A 180 6.06 -14.31 -15.22
CA LEU A 180 5.09 -15.37 -15.50
C LEU A 180 3.65 -14.91 -15.27
N SER A 181 3.40 -14.14 -14.22
CA SER A 181 2.06 -13.58 -13.96
C SER A 181 1.61 -12.57 -15.00
N ALA A 182 2.54 -11.78 -15.57
CA ALA A 182 2.26 -10.85 -16.65
C ALA A 182 1.83 -11.57 -17.94
N PHE A 183 2.50 -12.65 -18.29
CA PHE A 183 2.10 -13.49 -19.43
C PHE A 183 0.76 -14.18 -19.19
N LEU A 184 0.53 -14.72 -17.97
CA LEU A 184 -0.74 -15.34 -17.60
C LEU A 184 -1.89 -14.34 -17.72
N PHE A 185 -1.75 -13.16 -17.13
CA PHE A 185 -2.74 -12.09 -17.22
C PHE A 185 -3.02 -11.70 -18.67
N GLY A 186 -1.96 -11.49 -19.47
CA GLY A 186 -2.09 -11.16 -20.88
C GLY A 186 -2.85 -12.19 -21.68
N ALA A 187 -2.57 -13.48 -21.46
CA ALA A 187 -3.25 -14.60 -22.13
C ALA A 187 -4.74 -14.68 -21.73
N VAL A 188 -5.02 -14.53 -20.43
CA VAL A 188 -6.39 -14.55 -19.89
C VAL A 188 -7.20 -13.39 -20.45
N VAL A 189 -6.68 -12.16 -20.40
CA VAL A 189 -7.39 -10.98 -20.91
C VAL A 189 -7.58 -11.06 -22.42
N LYS A 190 -6.57 -11.49 -23.18
CA LYS A 190 -6.70 -11.71 -24.63
C LYS A 190 -7.83 -12.69 -24.99
N LYS A 191 -7.98 -13.77 -24.19
CA LYS A 191 -9.04 -14.74 -24.39
C LYS A 191 -10.40 -14.19 -23.96
N LEU A 192 -10.45 -13.46 -22.84
CA LEU A 192 -11.64 -12.77 -22.34
C LEU A 192 -12.19 -11.80 -23.39
N GLU A 193 -11.37 -10.92 -23.94
CA GLU A 193 -11.75 -9.93 -24.96
C GLU A 193 -12.35 -10.56 -26.22
N LYS A 194 -11.95 -11.80 -26.54
CA LYS A 194 -12.48 -12.53 -27.71
C LYS A 194 -13.81 -13.25 -27.43
N THR A 195 -14.05 -13.60 -26.18
CA THR A 195 -15.15 -14.53 -25.81
C THR A 195 -16.29 -13.83 -25.09
N VAL A 196 -15.98 -12.82 -24.28
CA VAL A 196 -16.97 -12.12 -23.44
C VAL A 196 -17.21 -10.73 -24.02
N PRO A 197 -18.45 -10.38 -24.39
CA PRO A 197 -18.74 -9.01 -24.80
C PRO A 197 -18.48 -8.05 -23.60
N PRO A 198 -17.84 -6.89 -23.89
CA PRO A 198 -17.72 -5.88 -22.85
C PRO A 198 -19.13 -5.43 -22.42
N LYS A 199 -19.29 -5.11 -21.15
CA LYS A 199 -20.49 -4.40 -20.72
C LYS A 199 -20.67 -3.17 -21.60
N GLU A 200 -21.85 -2.98 -22.17
CA GLU A 200 -22.20 -1.68 -22.70
C GLU A 200 -21.90 -0.68 -21.61
N GLN A 201 -21.09 0.33 -21.95
CA GLN A 201 -20.91 1.46 -21.06
C GLN A 201 -22.32 2.03 -20.91
N VAL A 202 -23.04 1.58 -19.89
CA VAL A 202 -24.13 2.38 -19.35
C VAL A 202 -23.45 3.71 -19.08
N ALA A 203 -23.73 4.66 -19.98
CA ALA A 203 -23.28 6.03 -19.87
C ALA A 203 -23.43 6.37 -18.42
N ALA A 204 -22.35 6.76 -17.78
CA ALA A 204 -22.30 6.93 -16.34
C ALA A 204 -23.67 7.39 -15.92
N ILE A 205 -24.41 6.50 -15.23
CA ILE A 205 -25.65 6.92 -14.62
C ILE A 205 -25.14 8.09 -13.80
N THR A 206 -25.39 9.28 -14.33
CA THR A 206 -25.50 10.47 -13.53
C THR A 206 -26.62 10.06 -12.58
N GLU A 207 -26.26 9.33 -11.52
CA GLU A 207 -27.07 9.28 -10.33
C GLU A 207 -27.28 10.76 -10.09
N THR A 208 -28.50 11.18 -10.30
CA THR A 208 -29.01 12.50 -9.95
C THR A 208 -28.73 12.56 -8.45
N ILE A 209 -27.51 12.97 -8.14
CA ILE A 209 -27.09 13.28 -6.77
C ILE A 209 -28.08 14.38 -6.45
N THR A 210 -29.04 14.05 -5.59
CA THR A 210 -29.80 15.07 -4.89
C THR A 210 -28.71 15.92 -4.23
N GLU A 211 -28.36 17.02 -4.89
CA GLU A 211 -27.37 17.98 -4.40
C GLU A 211 -27.88 18.49 -3.06
N LYS A 212 -27.46 17.82 -1.98
CA LYS A 212 -27.38 18.50 -0.70
C LYS A 212 -26.50 19.72 -1.01
N THR A 213 -27.06 20.91 -0.89
CA THR A 213 -26.36 22.18 -1.18
C THR A 213 -25.27 22.36 -0.13
N ILE A 214 -24.19 21.58 -0.23
CA ILE A 214 -23.06 21.66 0.69
C ILE A 214 -22.22 22.85 0.28
N SER A 215 -21.96 23.76 1.19
CA SER A 215 -21.09 24.89 0.94
C SER A 215 -19.74 24.43 0.41
N LYS A 216 -19.31 24.96 -0.75
CA LYS A 216 -18.00 24.66 -1.36
C LYS A 216 -16.86 24.79 -0.36
N LYS A 217 -16.93 25.76 0.56
CA LYS A 217 -15.93 25.97 1.63
C LYS A 217 -15.86 24.79 2.60
N LYS A 218 -17.01 24.24 3.03
CA LYS A 218 -17.05 23.06 3.92
C LYS A 218 -16.50 21.80 3.22
N LEU A 219 -16.86 21.61 1.96
CA LEU A 219 -16.36 20.48 1.16
C LEU A 219 -14.83 20.56 0.99
N THR A 220 -14.30 21.75 0.65
CA THR A 220 -12.84 21.95 0.52
C THR A 220 -12.12 21.68 1.84
N LEU A 221 -12.67 22.15 2.98
CA LEU A 221 -12.10 21.91 4.30
C LEU A 221 -12.08 20.40 4.63
N CYS A 222 -13.16 19.68 4.32
CA CYS A 222 -13.25 18.23 4.49
C CYS A 222 -12.19 17.51 3.66
N ILE A 223 -11.99 17.89 2.41
CA ILE A 223 -10.97 17.31 1.52
C ILE A 223 -9.56 17.53 2.11
N ILE A 224 -9.23 18.79 2.46
CA ILE A 224 -7.92 19.12 3.04
C ILE A 224 -7.69 18.34 4.33
N TYR A 225 -8.69 18.27 5.21
CA TYR A 225 -8.64 17.53 6.45
C TYR A 225 -8.29 16.04 6.22
N TYR A 226 -9.04 15.34 5.38
CA TYR A 226 -8.78 13.91 5.15
C TYR A 226 -7.51 13.64 4.35
N CYS A 227 -7.10 14.53 3.45
CA CYS A 227 -5.81 14.42 2.76
C CYS A 227 -4.63 14.58 3.75
N THR A 228 -4.70 15.58 4.64
CA THR A 228 -3.67 15.81 5.67
C THR A 228 -3.63 14.66 6.68
N LEU A 229 -4.79 14.21 7.15
CA LEU A 229 -4.91 13.08 8.05
C LEU A 229 -4.37 11.79 7.43
N GLY A 230 -4.74 11.49 6.17
CA GLY A 230 -4.25 10.35 5.42
C GLY A 230 -2.73 10.38 5.24
N PHE A 231 -2.16 11.55 4.97
CA PHE A 231 -0.71 11.73 4.89
C PHE A 231 -0.03 11.42 6.22
N VAL A 232 -0.46 12.04 7.33
CA VAL A 232 0.22 11.89 8.64
C VAL A 232 0.09 10.47 9.20
N VAL A 233 -1.10 9.84 9.10
CA VAL A 233 -1.30 8.44 9.51
C VAL A 233 -0.44 7.49 8.69
N SER A 234 -0.28 7.76 7.39
CA SER A 234 0.61 6.96 6.53
C SER A 234 2.07 7.17 6.87
N CYS A 235 2.49 8.37 7.30
CA CYS A 235 3.83 8.60 7.82
C CYS A 235 4.13 7.66 9.00
N ALA A 236 3.23 7.55 9.97
CA ALA A 236 3.41 6.65 11.11
C ALA A 236 3.51 5.17 10.67
N TYR A 237 2.71 4.76 9.68
CA TYR A 237 2.78 3.42 9.11
C TYR A 237 4.14 3.13 8.44
N PHE A 238 4.58 4.00 7.52
CA PHE A 238 5.81 3.78 6.74
C PHE A 238 7.07 3.95 7.59
N ALA A 239 7.05 4.77 8.63
CA ALA A 239 8.12 4.82 9.61
C ALA A 239 8.43 3.43 10.16
N VAL A 240 7.44 2.72 10.72
CA VAL A 240 7.66 1.44 11.38
C VAL A 240 7.85 0.28 10.39
N SER A 241 7.07 0.23 9.31
CA SER A 241 7.07 -0.92 8.41
C SER A 241 8.41 -1.15 7.69
N ASN A 242 9.19 -0.11 7.45
CA ASN A 242 10.45 -0.24 6.72
C ASN A 242 11.65 -0.60 7.62
N TRP A 243 11.62 -0.25 8.90
CA TRP A 243 12.79 -0.33 9.77
C TRP A 243 12.71 -1.42 10.83
N PHE A 244 11.59 -2.12 10.95
CA PHE A 244 11.44 -3.18 11.96
C PHE A 244 12.44 -4.34 11.79
N PRO A 245 12.78 -4.83 10.56
CA PRO A 245 13.84 -5.81 10.40
C PRO A 245 15.20 -5.32 10.93
N ASN A 246 15.53 -4.05 10.68
CA ASN A 246 16.79 -3.46 11.15
C ASN A 246 16.83 -3.35 12.68
N LEU A 247 15.71 -2.98 13.32
CA LEU A 247 15.58 -2.99 14.79
C LEU A 247 15.93 -4.37 15.36
N LEU A 248 15.33 -5.42 14.81
CA LEU A 248 15.53 -6.78 15.28
C LEU A 248 16.98 -7.26 15.10
N LYS A 249 17.61 -6.90 13.97
CA LYS A 249 19.01 -7.22 13.70
C LYS A 249 19.95 -6.45 14.61
N GLU A 250 19.80 -5.14 14.73
CA GLU A 250 20.76 -4.27 15.42
C GLU A 250 20.64 -4.37 16.94
N VAL A 251 19.43 -4.39 17.48
CA VAL A 251 19.19 -4.37 18.93
C VAL A 251 19.30 -5.76 19.55
N TYR A 252 18.79 -6.77 18.85
CA TYR A 252 18.77 -8.14 19.37
C TYR A 252 19.83 -9.06 18.76
N ASN A 253 20.69 -8.53 17.90
CA ASN A 253 21.75 -9.29 17.21
C ASN A 253 21.22 -10.54 16.47
N LEU A 254 19.98 -10.46 15.95
CA LEU A 254 19.42 -11.56 15.19
C LEU A 254 20.07 -11.65 13.80
N PRO A 255 20.26 -12.86 13.28
CA PRO A 255 20.56 -13.03 11.86
C PRO A 255 19.50 -12.36 10.99
N SER A 256 19.89 -11.73 9.89
CA SER A 256 18.99 -10.97 9.02
C SER A 256 17.79 -11.81 8.55
N SER A 257 17.99 -13.09 8.23
CA SER A 257 16.91 -13.99 7.83
C SER A 257 15.81 -14.12 8.88
N TYR A 258 16.17 -14.21 10.18
CA TYR A 258 15.20 -14.25 11.27
C TYR A 258 14.55 -12.90 11.53
N SER A 259 15.31 -11.80 11.42
CA SER A 259 14.79 -10.44 11.53
C SER A 259 13.75 -10.16 10.47
N ILE A 260 14.01 -10.54 9.22
CA ILE A 260 13.08 -10.40 8.11
C ILE A 260 11.86 -11.32 8.32
N LEU A 261 12.06 -12.57 8.76
CA LEU A 261 10.98 -13.52 9.00
C LEU A 261 10.01 -13.03 10.08
N LEU A 262 10.52 -12.53 11.21
CA LEU A 262 9.70 -11.96 12.28
C LEU A 262 8.93 -10.71 11.82
N SER A 263 9.46 -9.98 10.84
CA SER A 263 8.79 -8.82 10.25
C SER A 263 7.55 -9.17 9.42
N LEU A 264 7.24 -10.46 9.22
CA LEU A 264 5.94 -10.93 8.72
C LEU A 264 4.76 -10.50 9.61
N LEU A 265 5.00 -10.07 10.85
CA LEU A 265 4.00 -9.44 11.69
C LEU A 265 3.39 -8.18 11.04
N ILE A 266 4.17 -7.45 10.23
CA ILE A 266 3.71 -6.25 9.51
C ILE A 266 2.59 -6.60 8.51
N PRO A 267 2.80 -7.50 7.52
CA PRO A 267 1.71 -7.90 6.62
C PRO A 267 0.54 -8.59 7.32
N VAL A 268 0.74 -9.25 8.47
CA VAL A 268 -0.38 -9.75 9.31
C VAL A 268 -1.24 -8.58 9.81
N GLY A 269 -0.63 -7.54 10.36
CA GLY A 269 -1.33 -6.32 10.75
C GLY A 269 -2.07 -5.66 9.58
N MET A 270 -1.45 -5.64 8.39
CA MET A 270 -2.06 -5.11 7.17
C MET A 270 -3.27 -5.90 6.70
N LEU A 271 -3.26 -7.21 6.88
CA LEU A 271 -4.37 -8.09 6.47
C LEU A 271 -5.56 -7.95 7.42
N PHE A 272 -5.33 -7.99 8.72
CA PHE A 272 -6.40 -8.03 9.73
C PHE A 272 -6.85 -6.65 10.22
N GLY A 273 -6.00 -5.62 10.16
CA GLY A 273 -6.33 -4.27 10.60
C GLY A 273 -7.59 -3.69 9.95
N PRO A 274 -7.76 -3.75 8.61
CA PRO A 274 -8.98 -3.29 7.94
C PRO A 274 -10.25 -3.98 8.40
N PHE A 275 -10.21 -5.29 8.68
CA PHE A 275 -11.38 -6.02 9.18
C PHE A 275 -11.77 -5.57 10.59
N LEU A 276 -10.78 -5.37 11.45
CA LEU A 276 -10.99 -4.83 12.80
C LEU A 276 -11.64 -3.45 12.72
N ALA A 277 -11.06 -2.54 11.95
CA ALA A 277 -11.52 -1.17 11.82
C ALA A 277 -12.94 -1.08 11.22
N ASN A 278 -13.17 -1.74 10.09
CA ASN A 278 -14.50 -1.75 9.48
C ASN A 278 -15.57 -2.35 10.43
N GLY A 279 -15.23 -3.42 11.17
CA GLY A 279 -16.14 -4.03 12.12
C GLY A 279 -16.52 -3.09 13.29
N VAL A 280 -15.61 -2.23 13.72
CA VAL A 280 -15.87 -1.20 14.73
C VAL A 280 -16.68 -0.04 14.12
N ALA A 281 -16.27 0.44 12.95
CA ALA A 281 -16.94 1.55 12.25
C ALA A 281 -18.39 1.25 11.89
N ASP A 282 -18.70 0.02 11.48
CA ASP A 282 -20.07 -0.40 11.16
C ASP A 282 -20.99 -0.38 12.40
N LYS A 283 -20.43 -0.66 13.58
CA LYS A 283 -21.17 -0.63 14.85
C LYS A 283 -21.31 0.77 15.42
N THR A 284 -20.22 1.53 15.43
CA THR A 284 -20.15 2.84 16.08
C THR A 284 -20.70 3.96 15.21
N ARG A 285 -20.55 3.83 13.86
CA ARG A 285 -20.84 4.87 12.86
C ARG A 285 -20.10 6.19 13.11
N LYS A 286 -18.96 6.15 13.85
CA LYS A 286 -18.17 7.33 14.24
C LYS A 286 -16.69 7.13 13.89
N PRO A 287 -16.31 7.19 12.61
CA PRO A 287 -14.93 6.91 12.17
C PRO A 287 -13.89 7.86 12.78
N ALA A 288 -14.25 9.12 13.08
CA ALA A 288 -13.35 10.05 13.75
C ALA A 288 -13.03 9.62 15.19
N LEU A 289 -14.04 9.19 15.96
CA LEU A 289 -13.84 8.68 17.32
C LEU A 289 -12.99 7.41 17.33
N GLU A 290 -13.21 6.53 16.35
CA GLU A 290 -12.39 5.34 16.19
C GLU A 290 -10.93 5.71 15.89
N GLY A 291 -10.71 6.71 15.03
CA GLY A 291 -9.38 7.25 14.77
C GLY A 291 -8.70 7.78 16.03
N VAL A 292 -9.43 8.51 16.88
CA VAL A 292 -8.90 8.99 18.17
C VAL A 292 -8.47 7.83 19.07
N ILE A 293 -9.27 6.77 19.17
CA ILE A 293 -8.94 5.59 19.96
C ILE A 293 -7.73 4.86 19.36
N PHE A 294 -7.74 4.58 18.06
CA PHE A 294 -6.67 3.81 17.41
C PHE A 294 -5.34 4.56 17.45
N MET A 295 -5.32 5.83 17.07
CA MET A 295 -4.10 6.64 17.09
C MET A 295 -3.65 6.98 18.52
N GLY A 296 -4.58 7.13 19.46
CA GLY A 296 -4.28 7.31 20.88
C GLY A 296 -3.59 6.10 21.48
N VAL A 297 -4.16 4.91 21.30
CA VAL A 297 -3.53 3.66 21.77
C VAL A 297 -2.17 3.45 21.08
N THR A 298 -2.07 3.69 19.77
CA THR A 298 -0.81 3.56 19.04
C THR A 298 0.25 4.55 19.56
N SER A 299 -0.14 5.79 19.88
CA SER A 299 0.76 6.79 20.44
C SER A 299 1.33 6.32 21.80
N VAL A 300 0.48 5.79 22.67
CA VAL A 300 0.91 5.21 23.95
C VAL A 300 1.85 4.03 23.73
N ILE A 301 1.54 3.15 22.77
CA ILE A 301 2.40 1.99 22.44
C ILE A 301 3.78 2.47 21.99
N PHE A 302 3.87 3.42 21.05
CA PHE A 302 5.17 3.91 20.58
C PHE A 302 5.93 4.66 21.65
N PHE A 303 5.25 5.41 22.52
CA PHE A 303 5.87 6.02 23.69
C PHE A 303 6.45 4.97 24.64
N VAL A 304 5.73 3.88 24.92
CA VAL A 304 6.24 2.75 25.70
C VAL A 304 7.42 2.08 24.99
N CYS A 305 7.35 1.91 23.66
CA CYS A 305 8.44 1.34 22.88
C CYS A 305 9.75 2.12 23.05
N THR A 306 9.72 3.44 23.28
CA THR A 306 10.91 4.25 23.57
C THR A 306 11.74 3.70 24.74
N PHE A 307 11.10 3.10 25.73
CA PHE A 307 11.77 2.57 26.92
C PHE A 307 12.02 1.06 26.86
N VAL A 308 11.24 0.33 26.04
CA VAL A 308 11.27 -1.15 26.06
C VAL A 308 11.79 -1.78 24.79
N TYR A 309 12.18 -0.99 23.77
CA TYR A 309 12.59 -1.51 22.45
C TYR A 309 13.79 -2.48 22.54
N ALA A 310 14.62 -2.39 23.57
CA ALA A 310 15.78 -3.26 23.79
C ALA A 310 15.58 -4.29 24.90
N VAL A 311 14.43 -4.33 25.58
CA VAL A 311 14.21 -5.17 26.76
C VAL A 311 13.86 -6.61 26.38
N ASN A 312 12.87 -6.80 25.50
CA ASN A 312 12.37 -8.12 25.16
C ASN A 312 11.81 -8.16 23.75
N ILE A 313 12.30 -9.11 22.94
CA ILE A 313 11.91 -9.26 21.53
C ILE A 313 10.43 -9.63 21.35
N VAL A 314 9.87 -10.43 22.25
CA VAL A 314 8.45 -10.82 22.16
C VAL A 314 7.56 -9.61 22.47
N LEU A 315 7.94 -8.82 23.47
CA LEU A 315 7.21 -7.61 23.84
C LEU A 315 7.20 -6.60 22.68
N ILE A 316 8.36 -6.25 22.12
CA ILE A 316 8.43 -5.28 21.02
C ILE A 316 7.72 -5.78 19.76
N SER A 317 7.78 -7.08 19.46
CA SER A 317 7.07 -7.69 18.35
C SER A 317 5.55 -7.63 18.53
N ALA A 318 5.05 -7.92 19.72
CA ALA A 318 3.63 -7.82 20.05
C ALA A 318 3.12 -6.38 19.97
N LEU A 319 3.87 -5.41 20.52
CA LEU A 319 3.56 -3.99 20.47
C LEU A 319 3.56 -3.49 19.02
N THR A 320 4.52 -3.92 18.20
CA THR A 320 4.57 -3.60 16.77
C THR A 320 3.36 -4.17 16.02
N LEU A 321 3.01 -5.44 16.25
CA LEU A 321 1.84 -6.04 15.62
C LEU A 321 0.55 -5.29 15.95
N ILE A 322 0.33 -4.97 17.23
CA ILE A 322 -0.86 -4.22 17.67
C ILE A 322 -0.88 -2.83 17.00
N SER A 323 0.25 -2.13 16.98
CA SER A 323 0.37 -0.84 16.32
C SER A 323 0.04 -0.93 14.83
N MET A 324 0.55 -1.96 14.13
CA MET A 324 0.28 -2.17 12.70
C MET A 324 -1.20 -2.49 12.43
N LEU A 325 -1.85 -3.29 13.28
CA LEU A 325 -3.29 -3.54 13.20
C LEU A 325 -4.09 -2.24 13.28
N LEU A 326 -3.80 -1.40 14.28
CA LEU A 326 -4.53 -0.16 14.52
C LEU A 326 -4.27 0.90 13.45
N VAL A 327 -3.00 1.17 13.13
CA VAL A 327 -2.63 2.19 12.13
C VAL A 327 -3.15 1.79 10.76
N ARG A 328 -2.94 0.52 10.34
CA ARG A 328 -3.37 0.07 9.02
C ARG A 328 -4.89 -0.04 8.91
N GLY A 329 -5.55 -0.45 10.00
CA GLY A 329 -7.00 -0.42 10.10
C GLY A 329 -7.54 1.00 9.87
N TYR A 330 -6.98 1.98 10.55
CA TYR A 330 -7.42 3.36 10.41
C TYR A 330 -7.07 3.96 9.02
N CYS A 331 -5.91 3.65 8.45
CA CYS A 331 -5.61 3.98 7.05
C CYS A 331 -6.73 3.51 6.11
N ASN A 332 -7.17 2.25 6.26
CA ASN A 332 -8.23 1.71 5.42
C ASN A 332 -9.56 2.46 5.58
N LEU A 333 -9.92 2.87 6.80
CA LEU A 333 -11.11 3.70 7.02
C LEU A 333 -11.02 5.01 6.24
N ILE A 334 -9.90 5.70 6.32
CA ILE A 334 -9.69 6.98 5.62
C ILE A 334 -9.76 6.79 4.10
N TYR A 335 -9.15 5.72 3.56
CA TYR A 335 -9.02 5.56 2.10
C TYR A 335 -10.25 4.94 1.43
N SER A 336 -11.01 4.14 2.14
CA SER A 336 -12.10 3.33 1.58
C SER A 336 -13.45 3.65 2.21
N TYR A 337 -13.56 3.56 3.54
CA TYR A 337 -14.84 3.70 4.24
C TYR A 337 -15.40 5.12 4.18
N VAL A 338 -14.58 6.12 4.51
CA VAL A 338 -14.97 7.53 4.49
C VAL A 338 -15.40 7.99 3.09
N PRO A 339 -14.64 7.75 2.01
CA PRO A 339 -15.08 8.08 0.65
C PRO A 339 -16.39 7.42 0.24
N LEU A 340 -16.66 6.19 0.69
CA LEU A 340 -17.92 5.52 0.40
C LEU A 340 -19.12 6.19 1.09
N LYS A 341 -18.93 6.76 2.28
CA LYS A 341 -19.97 7.50 3.00
C LYS A 341 -20.19 8.91 2.41
N ALA A 342 -19.16 9.49 1.81
CA ALA A 342 -19.20 10.81 1.20
C ALA A 342 -19.97 10.90 -0.14
N ARG A 343 -20.65 9.84 -0.58
CA ARG A 343 -21.31 9.75 -1.90
C ARG A 343 -22.31 10.87 -2.20
N GLY A 344 -22.92 11.47 -1.18
CA GLY A 344 -23.82 12.62 -1.34
C GLY A 344 -23.13 13.97 -1.55
N ALA A 345 -21.82 14.05 -1.28
CA ALA A 345 -21.05 15.29 -1.31
C ALA A 345 -20.02 15.34 -2.45
N MET A 346 -19.42 14.20 -2.78
CA MET A 346 -18.40 14.06 -3.81
C MET A 346 -18.35 12.62 -4.34
N GLU A 347 -17.94 12.47 -5.59
CA GLU A 347 -17.69 11.16 -6.19
C GLU A 347 -16.64 10.39 -5.37
N SER A 348 -17.05 9.23 -4.81
CA SER A 348 -16.22 8.44 -3.88
C SER A 348 -14.87 8.07 -4.46
N GLY A 349 -14.81 7.75 -5.77
CA GLY A 349 -13.56 7.40 -6.45
C GLY A 349 -12.56 8.55 -6.47
N LYS A 350 -13.02 9.76 -6.78
CA LYS A 350 -12.16 10.98 -6.78
C LYS A 350 -11.65 11.30 -5.39
N PHE A 351 -12.50 11.17 -4.37
CA PHE A 351 -12.10 11.43 -2.98
C PHE A 351 -11.08 10.43 -2.49
N SER A 352 -11.34 9.15 -2.69
CA SER A 352 -10.38 8.09 -2.35
C SER A 352 -9.03 8.27 -3.06
N LEU A 353 -9.05 8.64 -4.35
CA LEU A 353 -7.84 8.87 -5.14
C LEU A 353 -7.03 10.05 -4.60
N LEU A 354 -7.68 11.17 -4.25
CA LEU A 354 -7.02 12.33 -3.66
C LEU A 354 -6.33 11.96 -2.34
N ILE A 355 -7.04 11.34 -1.41
CA ILE A 355 -6.46 10.93 -0.12
C ILE A 355 -5.30 9.98 -0.32
N ASN A 356 -5.43 9.00 -1.21
CA ASN A 356 -4.39 8.01 -1.49
C ASN A 356 -3.15 8.63 -2.16
N SER A 357 -3.33 9.68 -2.97
CA SER A 357 -2.21 10.42 -3.57
C SER A 357 -1.36 11.11 -2.50
N PHE A 358 -1.99 11.76 -1.52
CA PHE A 358 -1.27 12.35 -0.38
C PHE A 358 -0.59 11.28 0.50
N ALA A 359 -1.24 10.15 0.71
CA ALA A 359 -0.64 9.02 1.40
C ALA A 359 0.58 8.43 0.67
N SER A 360 0.58 8.46 -0.67
CA SER A 360 1.73 8.02 -1.47
C SER A 360 2.96 8.93 -1.31
N VAL A 361 2.75 10.23 -1.03
CA VAL A 361 3.85 11.15 -0.71
C VAL A 361 4.54 10.74 0.59
N SER A 362 3.80 10.25 1.59
CA SER A 362 4.39 9.76 2.84
C SER A 362 5.30 8.55 2.61
N SER A 363 4.95 7.66 1.69
CA SER A 363 5.77 6.49 1.34
C SER A 363 7.08 6.86 0.63
N ALA A 364 7.13 8.00 -0.04
CA ALA A 364 8.35 8.53 -0.64
C ALA A 364 9.26 9.20 0.41
N ILE A 365 8.68 9.90 1.38
CA ILE A 365 9.44 10.74 2.31
C ILE A 365 9.88 9.97 3.57
N MET A 366 8.99 9.19 4.17
CA MET A 366 9.22 8.62 5.50
C MET A 366 10.34 7.61 5.61
N PRO A 367 10.63 6.72 4.64
CA PRO A 367 11.76 5.83 4.73
C PRO A 367 13.08 6.59 4.89
N TYR A 368 13.26 7.67 4.11
CA TYR A 368 14.46 8.51 4.16
C TYR A 368 14.56 9.32 5.47
N LEU A 369 13.49 10.02 5.87
CA LEU A 369 13.48 10.80 7.11
C LEU A 369 13.72 9.92 8.35
N SER A 370 13.08 8.75 8.40
CA SER A 370 13.30 7.79 9.49
C SER A 370 14.74 7.26 9.49
N GLY A 371 15.30 7.02 8.29
CA GLY A 371 16.70 6.64 8.15
C GLY A 371 17.66 7.70 8.70
N LEU A 372 17.43 8.96 8.36
CA LEU A 372 18.22 10.10 8.92
C LEU A 372 18.16 10.15 10.44
N VAL A 373 16.98 9.97 11.03
CA VAL A 373 16.83 9.94 12.49
C VAL A 373 17.61 8.78 13.10
N LEU A 374 17.53 7.60 12.49
CA LEU A 374 18.24 6.41 12.96
C LEU A 374 19.76 6.55 12.84
N ASP A 375 20.26 7.19 11.77
CA ASP A 375 21.69 7.39 11.55
C ASP A 375 22.31 8.38 12.57
N HIS A 376 21.57 9.42 12.97
CA HIS A 376 22.07 10.49 13.83
C HIS A 376 21.69 10.36 15.30
N SER A 377 20.54 9.75 15.61
CA SER A 377 19.94 9.84 16.94
C SER A 377 19.50 8.49 17.53
N GLY A 378 19.56 7.41 16.74
CA GLY A 378 19.25 6.06 17.21
C GLY A 378 17.76 5.75 17.42
N TRP A 379 17.50 4.56 17.99
CA TRP A 379 16.16 3.96 18.09
C TRP A 379 15.24 4.67 19.10
N GLU A 380 15.78 5.27 20.13
CA GLU A 380 14.99 6.00 21.12
C GLU A 380 14.31 7.22 20.48
N VAL A 381 15.06 8.08 19.80
CA VAL A 381 14.55 9.28 19.13
C VAL A 381 13.63 8.90 17.97
N TYR A 382 13.91 7.78 17.32
CA TYR A 382 13.03 7.23 16.28
C TYR A 382 11.63 6.89 16.83
N TYR A 383 11.52 6.27 18.03
CA TYR A 383 10.21 6.01 18.64
C TYR A 383 9.52 7.29 19.12
N TYR A 384 10.27 8.32 19.56
CA TYR A 384 9.70 9.65 19.78
C TYR A 384 9.13 10.26 18.49
N LEU A 385 9.80 10.10 17.35
CA LEU A 385 9.25 10.51 16.06
C LEU A 385 7.94 9.80 15.75
N CYS A 386 7.88 8.47 15.92
CA CYS A 386 6.66 7.69 15.70
C CYS A 386 5.51 8.13 16.63
N THR A 387 5.82 8.38 17.90
CA THR A 387 4.87 8.93 18.88
C THR A 387 4.36 10.30 18.44
N GLY A 388 5.25 11.20 18.04
CA GLY A 388 4.91 12.54 17.57
C GLY A 388 3.97 12.52 16.35
N LEU A 389 4.20 11.61 15.39
CA LEU A 389 3.31 11.43 14.23
C LEU A 389 1.90 10.97 14.65
N CYS A 390 1.81 10.07 15.63
CA CYS A 390 0.52 9.64 16.16
C CYS A 390 -0.19 10.76 16.93
N LEU A 391 0.54 11.54 17.73
CA LEU A 391 0.00 12.69 18.44
C LEU A 391 -0.47 13.79 17.49
N LEU A 392 0.28 14.02 16.39
CA LEU A 392 -0.13 14.94 15.33
C LEU A 392 -1.42 14.47 14.67
N SER A 393 -1.53 13.16 14.40
CA SER A 393 -2.78 12.57 13.87
C SER A 393 -3.95 12.78 14.82
N LEU A 394 -3.73 12.60 16.14
CA LEU A 394 -4.73 12.88 17.18
C LEU A 394 -5.16 14.36 17.20
N ALA A 395 -4.22 15.28 17.14
CA ALA A 395 -4.53 16.71 17.10
C ALA A 395 -5.41 17.06 15.88
N ILE A 396 -5.08 16.52 14.69
CA ILE A 396 -5.88 16.70 13.48
C ILE A 396 -7.28 16.10 13.65
N LEU A 397 -7.40 14.91 14.26
CA LEU A 397 -8.68 14.24 14.52
C LEU A 397 -9.57 15.05 15.47
N VAL A 398 -9.02 15.52 16.58
CA VAL A 398 -9.72 16.36 17.56
C VAL A 398 -10.18 17.67 16.90
N PHE A 399 -9.31 18.31 16.10
CA PHE A 399 -9.66 19.49 15.33
C PHE A 399 -10.83 19.20 14.38
N GLY A 400 -10.81 18.08 13.66
CA GLY A 400 -11.88 17.69 12.74
C GLY A 400 -13.21 17.45 13.46
N MET A 401 -13.18 16.86 14.66
CA MET A 401 -14.39 16.67 15.48
C MET A 401 -14.96 18.02 15.98
N ILE A 402 -14.10 18.94 16.42
CA ILE A 402 -14.52 20.30 16.85
C ILE A 402 -15.08 21.09 15.66
N ALA A 403 -14.41 21.05 14.52
CA ALA A 403 -14.83 21.74 13.29
C ALA A 403 -16.01 21.06 12.59
N LYS A 404 -16.51 19.94 13.11
CA LYS A 404 -17.61 19.14 12.53
C LYS A 404 -17.39 18.83 11.03
N THR A 405 -16.16 18.47 10.67
CA THR A 405 -15.82 18.14 9.28
C THR A 405 -16.57 16.92 8.77
N ASP A 406 -16.94 16.01 9.67
CA ASP A 406 -17.70 14.78 9.37
C ASP A 406 -19.17 15.04 9.06
N ASP A 407 -19.74 16.19 9.47
CA ASP A 407 -21.13 16.57 9.14
C ASP A 407 -21.37 16.70 7.62
N VAL A 408 -20.30 16.82 6.84
CA VAL A 408 -20.34 16.86 5.36
C VAL A 408 -20.58 15.46 4.78
N LEU A 409 -20.28 14.41 5.57
CA LEU A 409 -20.32 13.01 5.13
C LEU A 409 -21.68 12.34 5.43
N TYR A 410 -22.42 12.86 6.40
CA TYR A 410 -23.71 12.36 6.88
C TYR A 410 -24.81 13.41 6.71
#